data_e00718e0f8da70562a03a68079e23baa
#
_entry.id   e00718e0f8da70562a03a68079e23baa
#
_cell.length_a   1.000
_cell.length_b   1.000
_cell.length_c   1.000
_cell.angle_alpha   90.00
_cell.angle_beta   90.00
_cell.angle_gamma   90.00
#
_symmetry.space_group_name_H-M   'P 1'
#
loop_
_entity.id
_entity.type
_entity.pdbx_description
1 polymer ?
#
loop_
_entity_poly.entity_id
_entity_poly.type
_entity_poly.pdbx_seq_one_letter_code
_entity_poly.pdbx_strand_id
1 'polypeptide(L)'
;MGRAPSQLSLLENGRREPKLTLITALAQALDVSVDELLSPTPPSRRAQLEIALEEAQREPLYKQLDLPPLRVGPRVPTEVLEHLTALYEELRRRDTKPTATPEDARAANAELRRRMRDRGNYFAEVERLAVETLTAVGYRGGTLSDALAAAIVMHCGFQVRYAEDLPRSVRSVTDLRNNRIYLRRESLGMHTHRGILLQTVGHFVLGHEQPRDFADFLRQRVEANYFAAAVLVPEQQAVPFLERAKADRDLAVEDLRDVFSVSYEMAAHRFTNLATRHLDLRCHFVRNDEAGTIYKAYENDGLLFPADPTGAIEGQRMCRRWAGRRVFGAPERYSAYYQYTDTPDGTHWCVSHVDPGRERDFAVTLGVAYEESRWFRGRETTNRATSRCPTGPCCSLPPPELSARWEGAAWPSARAHSHVLAALPTGNFPGVDETDVYTFLDRHAPS
;
A
#
# COMPACT_ATOMS: atom_id res chain seq x y z
N MET A 1 25.67 -55.09 14.48
CA MET A 1 24.86 -55.13 13.21
C MET A 1 25.65 -55.44 11.95
N GLY A 2 26.73 -55.99 11.74
CA GLY A 2 27.44 -56.42 10.53
C GLY A 2 27.23 -55.65 9.19
N ARG A 3 26.81 -54.40 9.20
CA ARG A 3 26.62 -53.56 8.02
C ARG A 3 27.65 -52.47 7.94
N ALA A 4 28.08 -52.13 6.71
CA ALA A 4 29.07 -51.08 6.51
C ALA A 4 28.53 -49.69 6.91
N PRO A 5 29.33 -48.81 7.53
CA PRO A 5 28.92 -47.44 7.92
C PRO A 5 28.33 -46.61 6.78
N SER A 6 28.77 -46.87 5.53
CA SER A 6 28.24 -46.23 4.33
C SER A 6 26.76 -46.50 4.04
N GLN A 7 26.27 -47.68 4.45
CA GLN A 7 24.86 -48.04 4.26
C GLN A 7 23.95 -47.33 5.30
N LEU A 8 24.45 -47.11 6.50
CA LEU A 8 23.74 -46.35 7.52
C LEU A 8 23.68 -44.84 7.10
N SER A 9 24.76 -44.30 6.58
CA SER A 9 24.78 -42.92 6.07
C SER A 9 23.81 -42.65 4.92
N LEU A 10 23.54 -43.67 4.07
CA LEU A 10 22.53 -43.55 3.01
C LEU A 10 21.10 -43.49 3.57
N LEU A 11 20.85 -44.13 4.70
CA LEU A 11 19.58 -44.08 5.40
C LEU A 11 19.39 -42.77 6.15
N GLU A 12 20.41 -42.35 6.89
CA GLU A 12 20.43 -41.09 7.63
C GLU A 12 20.23 -39.86 6.72
N ASN A 13 20.72 -39.96 5.48
CA ASN A 13 20.55 -38.87 4.49
C ASN A 13 19.32 -39.02 3.60
N GLY A 14 18.40 -39.95 3.90
CA GLY A 14 17.16 -40.18 3.14
C GLY A 14 17.37 -40.68 1.71
N ARG A 15 18.59 -41.12 1.36
CA ARG A 15 18.93 -41.62 0.01
C ARG A 15 18.52 -43.07 -0.22
N ARG A 16 18.04 -43.74 0.82
CA ARG A 16 17.54 -45.12 0.75
C ARG A 16 16.47 -45.31 1.80
N GLU A 17 15.33 -45.88 1.38
CA GLU A 17 14.27 -46.28 2.32
C GLU A 17 14.65 -47.57 3.09
N PRO A 18 14.48 -47.59 4.41
CA PRO A 18 14.77 -48.74 5.21
C PRO A 18 13.66 -49.80 5.02
N LYS A 19 14.06 -51.09 4.83
CA LYS A 19 13.12 -52.19 4.88
C LYS A 19 12.71 -52.47 6.33
N LEU A 20 11.50 -53.03 6.54
CA LEU A 20 10.97 -53.31 7.88
C LEU A 20 11.93 -54.18 8.73
N THR A 21 12.58 -55.18 8.10
CA THR A 21 13.60 -55.99 8.77
C THR A 21 14.78 -55.20 9.30
N LEU A 22 15.13 -54.08 8.66
CA LEU A 22 16.20 -53.19 9.11
C LEU A 22 15.72 -52.28 10.24
N ILE A 23 14.49 -51.79 10.13
CA ILE A 23 13.84 -50.97 11.18
C ILE A 23 13.76 -51.76 12.47
N THR A 24 13.30 -53.01 12.41
CA THR A 24 13.23 -53.92 13.57
C THR A 24 14.60 -54.21 14.17
N ALA A 25 15.63 -54.43 13.33
CA ALA A 25 16.99 -54.67 13.81
C ALA A 25 17.62 -53.38 14.42
N LEU A 26 17.26 -52.19 13.92
CA LEU A 26 17.66 -50.90 14.50
C LEU A 26 16.98 -50.69 15.86
N ALA A 27 15.67 -50.89 15.95
CA ALA A 27 14.91 -50.77 17.18
C ALA A 27 15.49 -51.70 18.28
N GLN A 28 15.79 -52.94 17.96
CA GLN A 28 16.44 -53.90 18.87
C GLN A 28 17.85 -53.42 19.30
N ALA A 29 18.64 -52.88 18.39
CA ALA A 29 20.00 -52.43 18.68
C ALA A 29 20.05 -51.12 19.51
N LEU A 30 19.00 -50.34 19.44
CA LEU A 30 18.84 -49.09 20.18
C LEU A 30 18.02 -49.26 21.46
N ASP A 31 17.51 -50.48 21.72
CA ASP A 31 16.66 -50.81 22.86
C ASP A 31 15.40 -49.94 22.97
N VAL A 32 14.74 -49.73 21.79
CA VAL A 32 13.49 -48.97 21.67
C VAL A 32 12.46 -49.83 20.90
N SER A 33 11.18 -49.50 21.04
CA SER A 33 10.14 -50.13 20.21
C SER A 33 10.19 -49.64 18.74
N VAL A 34 9.65 -50.42 17.81
CA VAL A 34 9.52 -50.01 16.40
C VAL A 34 8.64 -48.76 16.27
N ASP A 35 7.57 -48.69 17.05
CA ASP A 35 6.66 -47.54 17.08
C ASP A 35 7.35 -46.27 17.59
N GLU A 36 8.20 -46.40 18.59
CA GLU A 36 8.99 -45.31 19.15
C GLU A 36 10.06 -44.81 18.17
N LEU A 37 10.72 -45.75 17.44
CA LEU A 37 11.68 -45.42 16.39
C LEU A 37 11.04 -44.72 15.19
N LEU A 38 9.79 -45.01 14.88
CA LEU A 38 9.01 -44.42 13.78
C LEU A 38 8.14 -43.24 14.22
N SER A 39 8.12 -42.91 15.50
CA SER A 39 7.36 -41.76 16.00
C SER A 39 7.85 -40.47 15.38
N PRO A 40 6.96 -39.65 14.80
CA PRO A 40 7.31 -38.31 14.33
C PRO A 40 7.59 -37.32 15.47
N THR A 41 7.25 -37.69 16.72
CA THR A 41 7.43 -36.82 17.88
C THR A 41 8.80 -37.09 18.52
N PRO A 42 9.67 -36.07 18.63
CA PRO A 42 10.97 -36.22 19.29
C PRO A 42 10.82 -36.66 20.74
N PRO A 43 11.68 -37.58 21.23
CA PRO A 43 11.53 -38.16 22.57
C PRO A 43 11.82 -37.20 23.74
N SER A 44 12.44 -36.07 23.46
CA SER A 44 12.73 -35.04 24.46
C SER A 44 12.83 -33.65 23.83
N ARG A 45 12.71 -32.61 24.69
CA ARG A 45 12.93 -31.22 24.27
C ARG A 45 14.31 -31.02 23.66
N ARG A 46 15.34 -31.65 24.22
CA ARG A 46 16.68 -31.62 23.68
C ARG A 46 16.75 -32.23 22.27
N ALA A 47 16.19 -33.41 22.08
CA ALA A 47 16.13 -34.06 20.76
C ALA A 47 15.40 -33.19 19.73
N GLN A 48 14.33 -32.54 20.12
CA GLN A 48 13.60 -31.58 19.26
C GLN A 48 14.51 -30.42 18.80
N LEU A 49 15.31 -29.84 19.69
CA LEU A 49 16.22 -28.75 19.37
C LEU A 49 17.38 -29.20 18.47
N GLU A 50 17.91 -30.40 18.75
CA GLU A 50 18.96 -31.00 17.92
C GLU A 50 18.49 -31.22 16.49
N ILE A 51 17.30 -31.79 16.29
CA ILE A 51 16.67 -32.00 14.98
C ILE A 51 16.44 -30.65 14.30
N ALA A 52 15.83 -29.69 14.98
CA ALA A 52 15.54 -28.36 14.42
C ALA A 52 16.82 -27.66 13.95
N LEU A 53 17.92 -27.75 14.73
CA LEU A 53 19.19 -27.13 14.36
C LEU A 53 19.88 -27.87 13.19
N GLU A 54 19.76 -29.18 13.09
CA GLU A 54 20.26 -29.93 11.95
C GLU A 54 19.48 -29.63 10.66
N GLU A 55 18.16 -29.51 10.74
CA GLU A 55 17.30 -29.10 9.64
C GLU A 55 17.65 -27.69 9.18
N ALA A 56 17.80 -26.75 10.12
CA ALA A 56 18.23 -25.39 9.85
C ALA A 56 19.54 -25.33 9.05
N GLN A 57 20.53 -26.16 9.39
CA GLN A 57 21.81 -26.19 8.67
C GLN A 57 21.71 -26.71 7.22
N ARG A 58 20.59 -27.35 6.84
CA ARG A 58 20.34 -27.82 5.47
C ARG A 58 19.66 -26.76 4.62
N GLU A 59 19.07 -25.76 5.23
CA GLU A 59 18.34 -24.69 4.54
C GLU A 59 19.26 -23.75 3.73
N PRO A 60 18.74 -23.15 2.64
CA PRO A 60 19.50 -22.21 1.81
C PRO A 60 20.05 -21.01 2.60
N LEU A 61 19.29 -20.49 3.56
CA LEU A 61 19.68 -19.35 4.39
C LEU A 61 20.97 -19.65 5.17
N TYR A 62 21.07 -20.83 5.79
CA TYR A 62 22.28 -21.22 6.53
C TYR A 62 23.51 -21.29 5.63
N LYS A 63 23.33 -21.76 4.38
CA LYS A 63 24.42 -21.83 3.39
C LYS A 63 24.88 -20.43 2.96
N GLN A 64 23.96 -19.45 2.88
CA GLN A 64 24.30 -18.06 2.55
C GLN A 64 25.10 -17.37 3.64
N LEU A 65 24.95 -17.79 4.89
CA LEU A 65 25.71 -17.26 6.02
C LEU A 65 27.17 -17.72 6.04
N ASP A 66 27.55 -18.67 5.18
CA ASP A 66 28.89 -19.26 5.08
C ASP A 66 29.46 -19.73 6.43
N LEU A 67 28.56 -20.23 7.30
CA LEU A 67 28.93 -20.72 8.62
C LEU A 67 29.39 -22.17 8.55
N PRO A 68 30.43 -22.56 9.31
CA PRO A 68 30.84 -23.95 9.39
C PRO A 68 29.72 -24.80 10.01
N PRO A 69 29.54 -26.06 9.56
CA PRO A 69 28.52 -26.94 10.13
C PRO A 69 28.78 -27.22 11.61
N LEU A 70 27.80 -26.97 12.45
CA LEU A 70 27.84 -27.23 13.87
C LEU A 70 27.49 -28.73 14.14
N ARG A 71 28.42 -29.48 14.70
CA ARG A 71 28.10 -30.82 15.18
C ARG A 71 27.45 -30.74 16.55
N VAL A 72 26.13 -31.02 16.56
CA VAL A 72 25.36 -31.07 17.79
C VAL A 72 25.65 -32.39 18.49
N GLY A 73 26.17 -32.31 19.72
CA GLY A 73 26.52 -33.47 20.51
C GLY A 73 26.24 -33.28 21.99
N PRO A 74 26.37 -34.33 22.83
CA PRO A 74 26.01 -34.31 24.25
C PRO A 74 26.71 -33.22 25.09
N ARG A 75 27.83 -32.68 24.58
CA ARG A 75 28.62 -31.65 25.24
C ARG A 75 28.06 -30.22 25.08
N VAL A 76 27.13 -30.01 24.13
CA VAL A 76 26.49 -28.70 23.94
C VAL A 76 25.35 -28.57 24.95
N PRO A 77 25.35 -27.56 25.83
CA PRO A 77 24.25 -27.35 26.78
C PRO A 77 22.91 -27.11 26.06
N THR A 78 21.82 -27.59 26.61
CA THR A 78 20.47 -27.45 26.04
C THR A 78 20.08 -25.97 25.85
N GLU A 79 20.45 -25.12 26.80
CA GLU A 79 20.24 -23.67 26.73
C GLU A 79 20.90 -23.02 25.49
N VAL A 80 22.11 -23.50 25.11
CA VAL A 80 22.79 -23.02 23.89
C VAL A 80 22.03 -23.44 22.63
N LEU A 81 21.50 -24.66 22.61
CA LEU A 81 20.66 -25.13 21.51
C LEU A 81 19.38 -24.29 21.38
N GLU A 82 18.74 -23.95 22.48
CA GLU A 82 17.57 -23.08 22.53
C GLU A 82 17.87 -21.71 21.96
N HIS A 83 18.97 -21.08 22.37
CA HIS A 83 19.38 -19.78 21.85
C HIS A 83 19.72 -19.82 20.36
N LEU A 84 20.45 -20.83 19.90
CA LEU A 84 20.81 -20.97 18.48
C LEU A 84 19.59 -21.22 17.60
N THR A 85 18.68 -22.07 18.06
CA THR A 85 17.42 -22.32 17.31
C THR A 85 16.57 -21.07 17.25
N ALA A 86 16.40 -20.36 18.37
CA ALA A 86 15.64 -19.11 18.41
C ALA A 86 16.27 -18.02 17.54
N LEU A 87 17.59 -17.86 17.56
CA LEU A 87 18.30 -16.92 16.69
C LEU A 87 18.14 -17.28 15.20
N TYR A 88 18.24 -18.56 14.86
CA TYR A 88 18.05 -18.99 13.47
C TYR A 88 16.61 -18.79 13.00
N GLU A 89 15.63 -19.11 13.82
CA GLU A 89 14.22 -18.85 13.50
C GLU A 89 13.95 -17.35 13.30
N GLU A 90 14.56 -16.49 14.13
CA GLU A 90 14.45 -15.04 13.95
C GLU A 90 15.13 -14.57 12.66
N LEU A 91 16.32 -15.10 12.32
CA LEU A 91 16.97 -14.82 11.04
C LEU A 91 16.12 -15.29 9.86
N ARG A 92 15.56 -16.51 9.91
CA ARG A 92 14.65 -17.03 8.92
C ARG A 92 13.41 -16.15 8.75
N ARG A 93 12.83 -15.73 9.87
CA ARG A 93 11.69 -14.81 9.89
C ARG A 93 12.02 -13.47 9.21
N ARG A 94 13.21 -12.95 9.39
CA ARG A 94 13.68 -11.72 8.73
C ARG A 94 13.97 -11.91 7.26
N ASP A 95 14.56 -13.03 6.90
CA ASP A 95 14.89 -13.37 5.50
C ASP A 95 13.63 -13.64 4.65
N THR A 96 12.61 -14.27 5.23
CA THR A 96 11.34 -14.53 4.55
C THR A 96 10.44 -13.30 4.45
N LYS A 97 10.71 -12.21 5.20
CA LYS A 97 9.96 -10.97 5.04
C LYS A 97 10.50 -10.20 3.85
N PRO A 98 9.66 -9.98 2.82
CA PRO A 98 10.12 -9.25 1.64
C PRO A 98 10.51 -7.82 2.03
N THR A 99 11.78 -7.51 1.89
CA THR A 99 12.31 -6.14 1.97
C THR A 99 12.37 -5.58 0.56
N ALA A 100 11.59 -4.52 0.30
CA ALA A 100 11.68 -3.82 -0.96
C ALA A 100 12.79 -2.78 -0.88
N THR A 101 13.66 -2.75 -1.87
CA THR A 101 14.60 -1.63 -2.05
C THR A 101 13.82 -0.39 -2.54
N PRO A 102 14.37 0.83 -2.35
CA PRO A 102 13.78 2.04 -2.95
C PRO A 102 13.57 1.92 -4.46
N GLU A 103 14.46 1.24 -5.16
CA GLU A 103 14.40 1.00 -6.60
C GLU A 103 13.24 0.07 -6.95
N ASP A 104 13.07 -1.02 -6.22
CA ASP A 104 11.94 -1.96 -6.40
C ASP A 104 10.60 -1.25 -6.19
N ALA A 105 10.51 -0.40 -5.17
CA ALA A 105 9.31 0.36 -4.89
C ALA A 105 8.97 1.36 -6.01
N ARG A 106 9.98 2.04 -6.57
CA ARG A 106 9.79 2.96 -7.70
C ARG A 106 9.36 2.21 -8.96
N ALA A 107 10.03 1.12 -9.28
CA ALA A 107 9.68 0.28 -10.42
C ALA A 107 8.26 -0.29 -10.29
N ALA A 108 7.88 -0.77 -9.12
CA ALA A 108 6.55 -1.29 -8.83
C ALA A 108 5.46 -0.21 -8.97
N ASN A 109 5.71 1.02 -8.47
CA ASN A 109 4.78 2.15 -8.65
C ASN A 109 4.62 2.54 -10.12
N ALA A 110 5.72 2.62 -10.88
CA ALA A 110 5.69 2.96 -12.30
C ALA A 110 4.89 1.91 -13.11
N GLU A 111 5.13 0.64 -12.84
CA GLU A 111 4.40 -0.48 -13.47
C GLU A 111 2.90 -0.46 -13.12
N LEU A 112 2.56 -0.27 -11.85
CA LEU A 112 1.17 -0.20 -11.41
C LEU A 112 0.42 0.95 -12.10
N ARG A 113 1.04 2.14 -12.20
CA ARG A 113 0.45 3.29 -12.89
C ARG A 113 0.25 3.01 -14.37
N ARG A 114 1.19 2.34 -15.04
CA ARG A 114 1.03 1.91 -16.44
C ARG A 114 -0.20 1.02 -16.59
N ARG A 115 -0.36 0.00 -15.74
CA ARG A 115 -1.53 -0.89 -15.75
C ARG A 115 -2.85 -0.16 -15.49
N MET A 116 -2.86 0.82 -14.59
CA MET A 116 -4.02 1.66 -14.34
C MET A 116 -4.39 2.46 -15.60
N ARG A 117 -3.41 3.07 -16.25
CA ARG A 117 -3.60 3.83 -17.49
C ARG A 117 -4.13 2.95 -18.62
N ASP A 118 -3.56 1.77 -18.83
CA ASP A 118 -3.98 0.82 -19.89
C ASP A 118 -5.45 0.39 -19.72
N ARG A 119 -5.97 0.41 -18.49
CA ARG A 119 -7.37 0.11 -18.16
C ARG A 119 -8.26 1.35 -18.04
N GLY A 120 -7.74 2.54 -18.35
CA GLY A 120 -8.46 3.80 -18.11
C GLY A 120 -8.81 4.02 -16.63
N ASN A 121 -8.02 3.47 -15.72
CA ASN A 121 -8.22 3.45 -14.27
C ASN A 121 -9.58 2.86 -13.83
N TYR A 122 -10.17 1.96 -14.64
CA TYR A 122 -11.45 1.31 -14.37
C TYR A 122 -11.29 -0.18 -14.11
N PHE A 123 -11.83 -0.67 -13.00
CA PHE A 123 -11.72 -2.06 -12.54
C PHE A 123 -13.12 -2.69 -12.45
N ALA A 124 -13.61 -3.21 -13.57
CA ALA A 124 -14.97 -3.77 -13.68
C ALA A 124 -15.31 -4.84 -12.63
N GLU A 125 -14.33 -5.67 -12.28
CA GLU A 125 -14.50 -6.70 -11.25
C GLU A 125 -14.74 -6.11 -9.86
N VAL A 126 -13.99 -5.05 -9.52
CA VAL A 126 -14.15 -4.34 -8.24
C VAL A 126 -15.48 -3.60 -8.19
N GLU A 127 -15.93 -2.99 -9.30
CA GLU A 127 -17.25 -2.36 -9.40
C GLU A 127 -18.37 -3.38 -9.15
N ARG A 128 -18.28 -4.55 -9.77
CA ARG A 128 -19.26 -5.63 -9.57
C ARG A 128 -19.34 -6.03 -8.09
N LEU A 129 -18.21 -6.28 -7.44
CA LEU A 129 -18.15 -6.64 -6.02
C LEU A 129 -18.65 -5.53 -5.11
N ALA A 130 -18.42 -4.26 -5.45
CA ALA A 130 -18.96 -3.13 -4.70
C ALA A 130 -20.49 -3.08 -4.80
N VAL A 131 -21.07 -3.31 -5.98
CA VAL A 131 -22.53 -3.38 -6.19
C VAL A 131 -23.14 -4.54 -5.42
N GLU A 132 -22.53 -5.72 -5.48
CA GLU A 132 -22.97 -6.90 -4.73
C GLU A 132 -22.98 -6.64 -3.22
N THR A 133 -21.90 -6.03 -2.71
CA THR A 133 -21.76 -5.66 -1.29
C THR A 133 -22.84 -4.67 -0.85
N LEU A 134 -23.08 -3.63 -1.65
CA LEU A 134 -24.13 -2.64 -1.37
C LEU A 134 -25.54 -3.25 -1.40
N THR A 135 -25.79 -4.13 -2.36
CA THR A 135 -27.06 -4.85 -2.49
C THR A 135 -27.32 -5.74 -1.29
N ALA A 136 -26.30 -6.45 -0.81
CA ALA A 136 -26.41 -7.36 0.33
C ALA A 136 -26.82 -6.65 1.63
N VAL A 137 -26.47 -5.36 1.79
CA VAL A 137 -26.87 -4.56 2.97
C VAL A 137 -28.09 -3.69 2.73
N GLY A 138 -28.77 -3.85 1.60
CA GLY A 138 -30.02 -3.14 1.27
C GLY A 138 -29.81 -1.64 0.98
N TYR A 139 -28.64 -1.24 0.47
CA TYR A 139 -28.40 0.14 0.07
C TYR A 139 -29.31 0.54 -1.09
N ARG A 140 -29.97 1.70 -0.95
CA ARG A 140 -30.96 2.19 -1.93
C ARG A 140 -30.60 3.53 -2.57
N GLY A 141 -29.44 4.06 -2.25
CA GLY A 141 -28.96 5.30 -2.81
C GLY A 141 -28.62 6.39 -1.80
N GLY A 142 -28.02 7.47 -2.30
CA GLY A 142 -27.58 8.61 -1.49
C GLY A 142 -26.22 8.38 -0.82
N THR A 143 -25.92 9.22 0.16
CA THR A 143 -24.67 9.11 0.94
C THR A 143 -24.66 7.84 1.78
N LEU A 144 -23.57 7.07 1.71
CA LEU A 144 -23.38 5.90 2.56
C LEU A 144 -23.23 6.35 4.03
N SER A 145 -24.19 5.99 4.89
CA SER A 145 -24.12 6.32 6.32
C SER A 145 -23.13 5.44 7.08
N ASP A 146 -22.71 5.89 8.27
CA ASP A 146 -21.84 5.07 9.15
C ASP A 146 -22.54 3.76 9.57
N ALA A 147 -23.86 3.77 9.72
CA ALA A 147 -24.64 2.57 10.01
C ALA A 147 -24.57 1.56 8.85
N LEU A 148 -24.66 2.01 7.61
CA LEU A 148 -24.52 1.13 6.44
C LEU A 148 -23.07 0.64 6.29
N ALA A 149 -22.07 1.48 6.54
CA ALA A 149 -20.68 1.05 6.55
C ALA A 149 -20.44 -0.04 7.61
N ALA A 150 -21.00 0.11 8.82
CA ALA A 150 -20.97 -0.92 9.86
C ALA A 150 -21.74 -2.19 9.44
N ALA A 151 -22.87 -2.07 8.74
CA ALA A 151 -23.60 -3.21 8.22
C ALA A 151 -22.81 -4.01 7.18
N ILE A 152 -22.03 -3.32 6.31
CA ILE A 152 -21.10 -3.96 5.38
C ILE A 152 -20.03 -4.75 6.14
N VAL A 153 -19.44 -4.15 7.18
CA VAL A 153 -18.44 -4.82 8.02
C VAL A 153 -19.03 -6.08 8.67
N MET A 154 -20.26 -5.98 9.19
CA MET A 154 -20.96 -7.14 9.78
C MET A 154 -21.29 -8.21 8.73
N HIS A 155 -21.71 -7.80 7.53
CA HIS A 155 -21.96 -8.72 6.42
C HIS A 155 -20.69 -9.50 6.04
N CYS A 156 -19.50 -8.87 6.12
CA CYS A 156 -18.22 -9.53 5.95
C CYS A 156 -17.77 -10.37 7.15
N GLY A 157 -18.60 -10.53 8.18
CA GLY A 157 -18.33 -11.36 9.36
C GLY A 157 -17.55 -10.67 10.48
N PHE A 158 -17.34 -9.35 10.43
CA PHE A 158 -16.57 -8.60 11.42
C PHE A 158 -17.44 -7.68 12.27
N GLN A 159 -16.91 -7.34 13.45
CA GLN A 159 -17.48 -6.32 14.34
C GLN A 159 -16.54 -5.13 14.48
N VAL A 160 -17.06 -3.91 14.39
CA VAL A 160 -16.28 -2.70 14.64
C VAL A 160 -16.12 -2.46 16.14
N ARG A 161 -14.89 -2.17 16.55
CA ARG A 161 -14.53 -1.75 17.90
C ARG A 161 -13.68 -0.48 17.86
N TYR A 162 -13.87 0.38 18.84
CA TYR A 162 -13.07 1.60 18.98
C TYR A 162 -12.14 1.46 20.17
N ALA A 163 -10.87 1.77 19.96
CA ALA A 163 -9.82 1.75 20.98
C ALA A 163 -9.04 3.06 20.98
N GLU A 164 -8.65 3.53 22.17
CA GLU A 164 -7.84 4.75 22.34
C GLU A 164 -6.34 4.45 22.22
N ASP A 165 -5.96 3.23 22.60
CA ASP A 165 -4.57 2.73 22.65
C ASP A 165 -4.12 2.01 21.37
N LEU A 166 -4.81 2.23 20.26
CA LEU A 166 -4.39 1.66 18.95
C LEU A 166 -2.96 2.11 18.60
N PRO A 167 -2.05 1.19 18.21
CA PRO A 167 -0.68 1.56 17.84
C PRO A 167 -0.63 2.68 16.81
N ARG A 168 0.31 3.62 16.97
CA ARG A 168 0.40 4.80 16.08
C ARG A 168 0.77 4.47 14.64
N SER A 169 1.44 3.34 14.43
CA SER A 169 1.85 2.83 13.12
C SER A 169 0.70 2.32 12.26
N VAL A 170 -0.50 2.09 12.84
CA VAL A 170 -1.65 1.54 12.12
C VAL A 170 -2.85 2.48 12.12
N ARG A 171 -3.69 2.37 11.08
CA ARG A 171 -4.98 3.06 10.98
C ARG A 171 -6.12 2.21 11.52
N SER A 172 -6.00 0.91 11.37
CA SER A 172 -6.91 -0.11 11.88
C SER A 172 -6.13 -1.38 12.18
N VAL A 173 -6.67 -2.22 13.05
CA VAL A 173 -6.16 -3.58 13.28
C VAL A 173 -7.33 -4.54 13.13
N THR A 174 -7.15 -5.59 12.35
CA THR A 174 -8.13 -6.65 12.19
C THR A 174 -7.71 -7.87 13.02
N ASP A 175 -8.51 -8.20 14.01
CA ASP A 175 -8.41 -9.42 14.80
C ASP A 175 -9.17 -10.55 14.09
N LEU A 176 -8.45 -11.37 13.34
CA LEU A 176 -9.02 -12.50 12.61
C LEU A 176 -9.48 -13.64 13.53
N ARG A 177 -8.92 -13.74 14.73
CA ARG A 177 -9.30 -14.77 15.72
C ARG A 177 -10.68 -14.49 16.30
N ASN A 178 -10.98 -13.21 16.58
CA ASN A 178 -12.21 -12.79 17.23
C ASN A 178 -13.15 -12.03 16.28
N ASN A 179 -12.84 -11.96 14.99
CA ASN A 179 -13.61 -11.26 13.96
C ASN A 179 -13.91 -9.79 14.31
N ARG A 180 -12.89 -9.04 14.73
CA ARG A 180 -13.01 -7.63 15.13
C ARG A 180 -12.13 -6.73 14.32
N ILE A 181 -12.66 -5.56 13.95
CA ILE A 181 -11.87 -4.47 13.35
C ILE A 181 -11.79 -3.34 14.37
N TYR A 182 -10.58 -3.05 14.83
CA TYR A 182 -10.31 -1.96 15.77
C TYR A 182 -9.94 -0.68 15.03
N LEU A 183 -10.56 0.42 15.41
CA LEU A 183 -10.29 1.77 14.94
C LEU A 183 -9.96 2.68 16.12
N ARG A 184 -9.18 3.75 15.87
CA ARG A 184 -8.93 4.77 16.87
C ARG A 184 -10.18 5.59 17.13
N ARG A 185 -10.51 5.84 18.41
CA ARG A 185 -11.66 6.63 18.81
C ARG A 185 -11.53 8.12 18.51
N GLU A 186 -10.30 8.67 18.53
CA GLU A 186 -10.08 10.09 18.30
C GLU A 186 -10.27 10.48 16.84
N SER A 187 -11.21 11.36 16.64
CA SER A 187 -11.39 12.37 15.59
C SER A 187 -10.46 12.33 14.36
N LEU A 188 -10.59 11.30 13.59
CA LEU A 188 -10.47 11.44 12.15
C LEU A 188 -11.83 12.03 11.71
N GLY A 189 -11.86 13.07 10.87
CA GLY A 189 -13.12 13.63 10.36
C GLY A 189 -14.05 12.51 9.87
N MET A 190 -15.37 12.70 9.96
CA MET A 190 -16.38 11.65 9.69
C MET A 190 -16.16 10.86 8.39
N HIS A 191 -15.61 11.51 7.35
CA HIS A 191 -15.30 10.87 6.08
C HIS A 191 -14.19 9.81 6.15
N THR A 192 -13.28 9.91 7.12
CA THR A 192 -12.10 9.05 7.19
C THR A 192 -12.42 7.67 7.76
N HIS A 193 -13.32 7.56 8.73
CA HIS A 193 -13.66 6.27 9.34
C HIS A 193 -14.30 5.30 8.35
N ARG A 194 -15.29 5.75 7.58
CA ARG A 194 -15.94 4.94 6.53
C ARG A 194 -14.92 4.45 5.51
N GLY A 195 -14.04 5.34 5.05
CA GLY A 195 -12.98 4.99 4.10
C GLY A 195 -12.04 3.93 4.64
N ILE A 196 -11.59 4.04 5.90
CA ILE A 196 -10.70 3.04 6.52
C ILE A 196 -11.42 1.69 6.68
N LEU A 197 -12.66 1.69 7.16
CA LEU A 197 -13.45 0.45 7.30
C LEU A 197 -13.60 -0.26 5.97
N LEU A 198 -14.00 0.47 4.92
CA LEU A 198 -14.24 -0.09 3.60
C LEU A 198 -12.94 -0.53 2.91
N GLN A 199 -11.82 0.17 3.12
CA GLN A 199 -10.51 -0.30 2.67
C GLN A 199 -10.13 -1.61 3.37
N THR A 200 -10.38 -1.70 4.68
CA THR A 200 -10.05 -2.90 5.46
C THR A 200 -10.89 -4.09 4.99
N VAL A 201 -12.22 -3.97 4.92
CA VAL A 201 -13.06 -5.07 4.44
C VAL A 201 -12.88 -5.36 2.96
N GLY A 202 -12.46 -4.37 2.18
CA GLY A 202 -12.14 -4.54 0.77
C GLY A 202 -11.10 -5.63 0.52
N HIS A 203 -10.12 -5.81 1.39
CA HIS A 203 -9.17 -6.90 1.27
C HIS A 203 -9.85 -8.29 1.36
N PHE A 204 -10.85 -8.43 2.22
CA PHE A 204 -11.59 -9.70 2.38
C PHE A 204 -12.58 -9.93 1.23
N VAL A 205 -13.31 -8.91 0.81
CA VAL A 205 -14.26 -8.99 -0.32
C VAL A 205 -13.51 -9.33 -1.63
N LEU A 206 -12.32 -8.78 -1.82
CA LEU A 206 -11.47 -9.01 -2.99
C LEU A 206 -10.66 -10.32 -2.91
N GLY A 207 -10.75 -11.06 -1.80
CA GLY A 207 -10.01 -12.30 -1.60
C GLY A 207 -8.49 -12.11 -1.59
N HIS A 208 -8.03 -10.98 -1.06
CA HIS A 208 -6.59 -10.72 -0.93
C HIS A 208 -5.96 -11.65 0.10
N GLU A 209 -4.86 -12.25 -0.28
CA GLU A 209 -3.98 -13.02 0.59
C GLU A 209 -2.82 -12.14 1.09
N GLN A 210 -1.96 -12.72 1.93
CA GLN A 210 -0.77 -12.00 2.37
C GLN A 210 0.12 -11.63 1.17
N PRO A 211 0.51 -10.35 1.02
CA PRO A 211 1.27 -9.92 -0.15
C PRO A 211 2.60 -10.68 -0.27
N ARG A 212 2.90 -11.18 -1.46
CA ARG A 212 4.12 -11.95 -1.75
C ARG A 212 5.35 -11.06 -1.88
N ASP A 213 5.15 -9.83 -2.37
CA ASP A 213 6.18 -8.84 -2.59
C ASP A 213 5.60 -7.42 -2.51
N PHE A 214 6.43 -6.41 -2.68
CA PHE A 214 6.01 -5.01 -2.61
C PHE A 214 5.05 -4.61 -3.75
N ALA A 215 5.22 -5.17 -4.94
CA ALA A 215 4.32 -4.91 -6.06
C ALA A 215 2.91 -5.46 -5.82
N ASP A 216 2.82 -6.66 -5.25
CA ASP A 216 1.56 -7.27 -4.84
C ASP A 216 0.89 -6.46 -3.71
N PHE A 217 1.66 -5.99 -2.73
CA PHE A 217 1.18 -5.08 -1.68
C PHE A 217 0.58 -3.79 -2.27
N LEU A 218 1.28 -3.15 -3.22
CA LEU A 218 0.77 -1.94 -3.87
C LEU A 218 -0.49 -2.21 -4.68
N ARG A 219 -0.54 -3.32 -5.42
CA ARG A 219 -1.71 -3.74 -6.18
C ARG A 219 -2.92 -3.92 -5.25
N GLN A 220 -2.79 -4.72 -4.21
CA GLN A 220 -3.85 -4.96 -3.24
C GLN A 220 -4.32 -3.67 -2.57
N ARG A 221 -3.40 -2.78 -2.24
CA ARG A 221 -3.72 -1.47 -1.67
C ARG A 221 -4.52 -0.60 -2.64
N VAL A 222 -4.18 -0.58 -3.92
CA VAL A 222 -4.93 0.16 -4.95
C VAL A 222 -6.32 -0.43 -5.12
N GLU A 223 -6.44 -1.74 -5.22
CA GLU A 223 -7.72 -2.44 -5.36
C GLU A 223 -8.64 -2.21 -4.14
N ALA A 224 -8.11 -2.29 -2.92
CA ALA A 224 -8.88 -2.01 -1.70
C ALA A 224 -9.31 -0.53 -1.60
N ASN A 225 -8.46 0.41 -2.01
CA ASN A 225 -8.82 1.83 -2.10
C ASN A 225 -9.89 2.07 -3.17
N TYR A 226 -9.77 1.41 -4.32
CA TYR A 226 -10.77 1.46 -5.38
C TYR A 226 -12.13 0.92 -4.90
N PHE A 227 -12.14 -0.24 -4.24
CA PHE A 227 -13.35 -0.83 -3.66
C PHE A 227 -14.02 0.15 -2.69
N ALA A 228 -13.27 0.74 -1.76
CA ALA A 228 -13.80 1.73 -0.84
C ALA A 228 -14.42 2.94 -1.57
N ALA A 229 -13.78 3.42 -2.62
CA ALA A 229 -14.30 4.51 -3.44
C ALA A 229 -15.57 4.10 -4.20
N ALA A 230 -15.62 2.88 -4.76
CA ALA A 230 -16.77 2.35 -5.49
C ALA A 230 -17.98 2.13 -4.56
N VAL A 231 -17.76 1.74 -3.30
CA VAL A 231 -18.83 1.62 -2.30
C VAL A 231 -19.33 2.99 -1.81
N LEU A 232 -18.41 3.94 -1.56
CA LEU A 232 -18.76 5.29 -1.09
C LEU A 232 -19.44 6.14 -2.15
N VAL A 233 -19.05 5.97 -3.41
CA VAL A 233 -19.54 6.71 -4.57
C VAL A 233 -19.92 5.71 -5.66
N PRO A 234 -21.07 5.04 -5.54
CA PRO A 234 -21.46 3.96 -6.43
C PRO A 234 -21.64 4.43 -7.88
N GLU A 235 -21.11 3.66 -8.82
CA GLU A 235 -21.17 3.94 -10.26
C GLU A 235 -22.59 4.23 -10.72
N GLN A 236 -23.55 3.41 -10.31
CA GLN A 236 -24.96 3.52 -10.73
C GLN A 236 -25.61 4.89 -10.40
N GLN A 237 -25.06 5.62 -9.43
CA GLN A 237 -25.54 6.93 -9.03
C GLN A 237 -24.64 8.06 -9.49
N ALA A 238 -23.32 7.82 -9.44
CA ALA A 238 -22.33 8.81 -9.84
C ALA A 238 -22.35 9.07 -11.34
N VAL A 239 -22.50 8.03 -12.17
CA VAL A 239 -22.48 8.18 -13.63
C VAL A 239 -23.61 9.04 -14.14
N PRO A 240 -24.90 8.80 -13.83
CA PRO A 240 -25.99 9.67 -14.28
C PRO A 240 -25.86 11.12 -13.78
N PHE A 241 -25.31 11.30 -12.57
CA PHE A 241 -25.02 12.61 -12.02
C PHE A 241 -23.96 13.35 -12.83
N LEU A 242 -22.83 12.67 -13.12
CA LEU A 242 -21.72 13.24 -13.90
C LEU A 242 -22.10 13.48 -15.37
N GLU A 243 -22.87 12.59 -16.00
CA GLU A 243 -23.36 12.75 -17.37
C GLU A 243 -24.24 14.00 -17.49
N ARG A 244 -25.13 14.25 -16.52
CA ARG A 244 -25.94 15.46 -16.47
C ARG A 244 -25.07 16.70 -16.32
N ALA A 245 -24.13 16.71 -15.36
CA ALA A 245 -23.22 17.81 -15.15
C ALA A 245 -22.37 18.08 -16.41
N LYS A 246 -21.94 17.03 -17.15
CA LYS A 246 -21.25 17.16 -18.43
C LYS A 246 -22.15 17.82 -19.50
N ALA A 247 -23.40 17.38 -19.62
CA ALA A 247 -24.36 17.95 -20.55
C ALA A 247 -24.60 19.45 -20.29
N ASP A 248 -24.67 19.81 -19.01
CA ASP A 248 -24.82 21.19 -18.55
C ASP A 248 -23.51 22.00 -18.62
N ARG A 249 -22.38 21.36 -18.99
CA ARG A 249 -21.03 21.94 -19.00
C ARG A 249 -20.62 22.48 -17.62
N ASP A 250 -20.92 21.76 -16.58
CA ASP A 250 -20.70 22.17 -15.18
C ASP A 250 -20.12 21.02 -14.33
N LEU A 251 -19.23 20.21 -14.94
CA LEU A 251 -18.51 19.18 -14.19
C LEU A 251 -17.67 19.80 -13.09
N ALA A 252 -17.83 19.32 -11.86
CA ALA A 252 -17.06 19.74 -10.69
C ALA A 252 -16.82 18.57 -9.73
N VAL A 253 -15.59 18.44 -9.26
CA VAL A 253 -15.21 17.42 -8.25
C VAL A 253 -15.85 17.74 -6.91
N GLU A 254 -16.03 19.02 -6.61
CA GLU A 254 -16.67 19.53 -5.41
C GLU A 254 -18.08 19.00 -5.25
N ASP A 255 -18.85 18.97 -6.33
CA ASP A 255 -20.22 18.49 -6.31
C ASP A 255 -20.29 16.98 -6.03
N LEU A 256 -19.34 16.22 -6.59
CA LEU A 256 -19.23 14.80 -6.30
C LEU A 256 -18.85 14.55 -4.82
N ARG A 257 -17.93 15.35 -4.27
CA ARG A 257 -17.58 15.36 -2.85
C ARG A 257 -18.82 15.59 -1.97
N ASP A 258 -19.58 16.62 -2.31
CA ASP A 258 -20.71 17.08 -1.47
C ASP A 258 -21.90 16.13 -1.55
N VAL A 259 -22.26 15.65 -2.76
CA VAL A 259 -23.38 14.71 -2.96
C VAL A 259 -23.15 13.40 -2.22
N PHE A 260 -21.94 12.88 -2.24
CA PHE A 260 -21.62 11.60 -1.60
C PHE A 260 -20.98 11.73 -0.21
N SER A 261 -20.76 12.97 0.26
CA SER A 261 -20.17 13.26 1.56
C SER A 261 -18.84 12.51 1.76
N VAL A 262 -17.91 12.67 0.81
CA VAL A 262 -16.56 12.10 0.83
C VAL A 262 -15.50 13.20 0.88
N SER A 263 -14.23 12.86 1.09
CA SER A 263 -13.14 13.84 0.97
C SER A 263 -12.95 14.29 -0.49
N TYR A 264 -12.37 15.47 -0.69
CA TYR A 264 -12.05 15.95 -2.04
C TYR A 264 -11.09 14.99 -2.77
N GLU A 265 -10.09 14.45 -2.06
CA GLU A 265 -9.19 13.44 -2.62
C GLU A 265 -9.96 12.20 -3.09
N MET A 266 -10.92 11.71 -2.30
CA MET A 266 -11.74 10.55 -2.67
C MET A 266 -12.61 10.85 -3.90
N ALA A 267 -13.25 12.02 -3.95
CA ALA A 267 -14.06 12.45 -5.09
C ALA A 267 -13.22 12.58 -6.37
N ALA A 268 -12.03 13.17 -6.27
CA ALA A 268 -11.12 13.32 -7.41
C ALA A 268 -10.62 11.95 -7.91
N HIS A 269 -10.23 11.05 -7.02
CA HIS A 269 -9.89 9.68 -7.39
C HIS A 269 -11.05 8.96 -8.07
N ARG A 270 -12.24 9.04 -7.48
CA ARG A 270 -13.43 8.39 -8.05
C ARG A 270 -13.80 8.96 -9.41
N PHE A 271 -13.64 10.26 -9.60
CA PHE A 271 -13.81 10.87 -10.91
C PHE A 271 -12.88 10.23 -11.96
N THR A 272 -11.58 10.03 -11.63
CA THR A 272 -10.65 9.39 -12.57
C THR A 272 -11.02 7.94 -12.90
N ASN A 273 -11.69 7.23 -11.99
CA ASN A 273 -12.15 5.87 -12.25
C ASN A 273 -13.31 5.83 -13.25
N LEU A 274 -14.18 6.83 -13.24
CA LEU A 274 -15.39 6.85 -14.06
C LEU A 274 -15.21 7.62 -15.38
N ALA A 275 -14.30 8.60 -15.39
CA ALA A 275 -14.17 9.59 -16.46
C ALA A 275 -13.92 8.97 -17.85
N THR A 276 -12.93 8.09 -17.96
CA THR A 276 -12.56 7.50 -19.25
C THR A 276 -13.62 6.52 -19.76
N ARG A 277 -14.16 5.70 -18.87
CA ARG A 277 -15.11 4.64 -19.22
C ARG A 277 -16.49 5.18 -19.58
N HIS A 278 -17.00 6.14 -18.81
CA HIS A 278 -18.40 6.57 -18.91
C HIS A 278 -18.58 7.96 -19.51
N LEU A 279 -17.59 8.83 -19.35
CA LEU A 279 -17.69 10.20 -19.85
C LEU A 279 -16.86 10.44 -21.12
N ASP A 280 -16.10 9.46 -21.58
CA ASP A 280 -15.11 9.63 -22.66
C ASP A 280 -14.21 10.84 -22.40
N LEU A 281 -13.71 10.96 -21.17
CA LEU A 281 -12.81 12.02 -20.73
C LEU A 281 -11.48 11.43 -20.26
N ARG A 282 -10.39 11.95 -20.82
CA ARG A 282 -9.04 11.69 -20.31
C ARG A 282 -8.66 12.76 -19.33
N CYS A 283 -8.00 12.36 -18.23
CA CYS A 283 -7.68 13.28 -17.15
C CYS A 283 -6.37 12.91 -16.45
N HIS A 284 -5.85 13.85 -15.70
CA HIS A 284 -4.77 13.58 -14.77
C HIS A 284 -5.17 13.96 -13.35
N PHE A 285 -4.55 13.30 -12.41
CA PHE A 285 -4.70 13.51 -10.97
C PHE A 285 -3.33 13.60 -10.33
N VAL A 286 -3.15 14.51 -9.39
CA VAL A 286 -1.93 14.57 -8.58
C VAL A 286 -2.23 15.07 -7.18
N ARG A 287 -1.53 14.47 -6.20
CA ARG A 287 -1.48 14.94 -4.83
C ARG A 287 -0.06 15.31 -4.46
N ASN A 288 0.15 16.56 -4.04
CA ASN A 288 1.45 17.09 -3.68
C ASN A 288 1.39 17.94 -2.41
N ASP A 289 2.54 18.11 -1.75
CA ASP A 289 2.69 19.10 -0.67
C ASP A 289 3.04 20.50 -1.23
N GLU A 290 3.11 21.50 -0.34
CA GLU A 290 3.47 22.88 -0.69
C GLU A 290 4.87 22.97 -1.32
N ALA A 291 5.83 22.14 -0.92
CA ALA A 291 7.15 22.05 -1.55
C ALA A 291 7.10 21.50 -2.97
N GLY A 292 5.96 20.90 -3.38
CA GLY A 292 5.71 20.31 -4.68
C GLY A 292 6.11 18.84 -4.76
N THR A 293 6.42 18.21 -3.64
CA THR A 293 6.70 16.76 -3.65
C THR A 293 5.44 15.99 -4.02
N ILE A 294 5.50 15.18 -5.05
CA ILE A 294 4.40 14.36 -5.53
C ILE A 294 4.29 13.10 -4.68
N TYR A 295 3.12 12.86 -4.11
CA TYR A 295 2.82 11.68 -3.30
C TYR A 295 1.97 10.63 -4.03
N LYS A 296 1.12 11.09 -4.95
CA LYS A 296 0.30 10.24 -5.80
C LYS A 296 0.10 10.93 -7.14
N ALA A 297 0.12 10.19 -8.22
CA ALA A 297 -0.17 10.68 -9.55
C ALA A 297 -0.86 9.62 -10.40
N TYR A 298 -1.73 10.07 -11.29
CA TYR A 298 -2.33 9.30 -12.37
C TYR A 298 -2.50 10.21 -13.58
N GLU A 299 -2.30 9.71 -14.78
CA GLU A 299 -2.51 10.44 -16.03
C GLU A 299 -2.91 9.50 -17.16
N ASN A 300 -3.81 9.94 -18.02
CA ASN A 300 -4.09 9.33 -19.33
C ASN A 300 -4.47 10.37 -20.40
N ASP A 301 -4.25 11.65 -20.11
CA ASP A 301 -4.55 12.80 -20.99
C ASP A 301 -3.30 13.36 -21.70
N GLY A 302 -2.17 12.69 -21.56
CA GLY A 302 -0.92 13.08 -22.22
C GLY A 302 -0.06 14.07 -21.43
N LEU A 303 -0.48 14.50 -20.23
CA LEU A 303 0.37 15.33 -19.39
C LEU A 303 1.61 14.53 -18.94
N LEU A 304 2.80 15.10 -19.16
CA LEU A 304 4.05 14.53 -18.66
C LEU A 304 4.38 15.05 -17.27
N PHE A 305 4.35 14.18 -16.27
CA PHE A 305 4.87 14.47 -14.94
C PHE A 305 6.40 14.36 -14.91
N PRO A 306 7.09 15.09 -14.01
CA PRO A 306 8.49 14.84 -13.74
C PRO A 306 8.64 13.40 -13.20
N ALA A 307 9.52 12.63 -13.81
CA ALA A 307 9.81 11.26 -13.44
C ALA A 307 11.33 11.05 -13.28
N ASP A 308 11.70 10.07 -12.47
CA ASP A 308 13.07 9.59 -12.38
C ASP A 308 13.42 8.66 -13.56
N PRO A 309 14.68 8.19 -13.70
CA PRO A 309 15.08 7.28 -14.77
C PRO A 309 14.30 5.95 -14.80
N THR A 310 13.68 5.55 -13.70
CA THR A 310 12.81 4.35 -13.61
C THR A 310 11.36 4.61 -14.02
N GLY A 311 11.02 5.87 -14.31
CA GLY A 311 9.67 6.31 -14.62
C GLY A 311 8.80 6.57 -13.38
N ALA A 312 9.38 6.58 -12.19
CA ALA A 312 8.65 6.90 -10.97
C ALA A 312 8.42 8.40 -10.83
N ILE A 313 7.19 8.80 -10.57
CA ILE A 313 6.74 10.18 -10.39
C ILE A 313 6.73 10.56 -8.90
N GLU A 314 6.38 9.60 -8.05
CA GLU A 314 6.31 9.80 -6.61
C GLU A 314 7.69 10.19 -6.05
N GLY A 315 7.70 11.22 -5.22
CA GLY A 315 8.93 11.85 -4.70
C GLY A 315 9.55 12.91 -5.60
N GLN A 316 9.15 13.01 -6.87
CA GLN A 316 9.61 14.06 -7.77
C GLN A 316 8.95 15.40 -7.42
N ARG A 317 9.58 16.50 -7.84
CA ARG A 317 9.06 17.85 -7.58
C ARG A 317 8.27 18.37 -8.77
N MET A 318 7.02 18.69 -8.50
CA MET A 318 6.14 19.40 -9.43
C MET A 318 6.65 20.82 -9.71
N CYS A 319 6.45 21.29 -10.92
CA CYS A 319 6.77 22.65 -11.32
C CYS A 319 6.01 23.70 -10.48
N ARG A 320 6.70 24.77 -10.07
CA ARG A 320 6.11 25.89 -9.30
C ARG A 320 5.00 26.64 -10.04
N ARG A 321 4.89 26.48 -11.35
CA ARG A 321 3.90 27.15 -12.20
C ARG A 321 2.63 26.34 -12.38
N TRP A 322 2.61 25.08 -11.96
CA TRP A 322 1.44 24.22 -12.06
C TRP A 322 0.42 24.53 -10.95
N ALA A 323 -0.85 24.30 -11.25
CA ALA A 323 -1.98 24.63 -10.37
C ALA A 323 -1.83 24.06 -8.96
N GLY A 324 -1.41 22.79 -8.82
CA GLY A 324 -1.18 22.12 -7.53
C GLY A 324 -0.09 22.75 -6.66
N ARG A 325 0.75 23.64 -7.22
CA ARG A 325 1.70 24.46 -6.45
C ARG A 325 1.19 25.88 -6.24
N ARG A 326 0.49 26.42 -7.23
CA ARG A 326 -0.01 27.79 -7.21
C ARG A 326 -1.13 27.98 -6.19
N VAL A 327 -1.94 26.94 -5.97
CA VAL A 327 -3.06 26.98 -5.02
C VAL A 327 -2.63 27.33 -3.59
N PHE A 328 -1.43 26.95 -3.13
CA PHE A 328 -0.95 27.30 -1.80
C PHE A 328 -0.74 28.81 -1.59
N GLY A 329 -0.48 29.56 -2.65
CA GLY A 329 -0.38 31.01 -2.64
C GLY A 329 -1.67 31.73 -3.00
N ALA A 330 -2.77 31.03 -3.23
CA ALA A 330 -4.06 31.65 -3.52
C ALA A 330 -4.67 32.25 -2.25
N PRO A 331 -5.38 33.41 -2.33
CA PRO A 331 -6.03 34.03 -1.18
C PRO A 331 -6.99 33.09 -0.46
N GLU A 332 -7.73 32.27 -1.22
CA GLU A 332 -8.70 31.28 -0.74
C GLU A 332 -8.24 29.86 -1.06
N ARG A 333 -7.09 29.45 -0.54
CA ARG A 333 -6.44 28.17 -0.86
C ARG A 333 -7.27 26.91 -0.53
N TYR A 334 -8.26 27.05 0.35
CA TYR A 334 -9.19 25.97 0.70
C TYR A 334 -10.46 25.93 -0.16
N SER A 335 -10.55 26.84 -1.14
CA SER A 335 -11.56 26.82 -2.19
C SER A 335 -10.99 26.27 -3.49
N ALA A 336 -11.86 25.97 -4.45
CA ALA A 336 -11.42 25.51 -5.77
C ALA A 336 -10.59 26.56 -6.50
N TYR A 337 -9.37 26.20 -6.86
CA TYR A 337 -8.45 27.05 -7.62
C TYR A 337 -8.33 26.52 -9.04
N TYR A 338 -8.80 27.31 -10.00
CA TYR A 338 -8.79 26.95 -11.42
C TYR A 338 -7.64 27.63 -12.15
N GLN A 339 -6.95 26.91 -13.05
CA GLN A 339 -5.82 27.45 -13.81
C GLN A 339 -5.66 26.72 -15.15
N TYR A 340 -5.28 27.48 -16.18
CA TYR A 340 -4.67 26.94 -17.40
C TYR A 340 -3.15 26.91 -17.26
N THR A 341 -2.54 25.82 -17.67
CA THR A 341 -1.07 25.70 -17.71
C THR A 341 -0.63 25.29 -19.12
N ASP A 342 0.12 26.16 -19.78
CA ASP A 342 0.77 25.85 -21.04
C ASP A 342 2.04 25.06 -20.77
N THR A 343 2.14 23.84 -21.30
CA THR A 343 3.29 22.94 -21.20
C THR A 343 3.83 22.65 -22.59
N PRO A 344 5.04 22.07 -22.73
CA PRO A 344 5.54 21.63 -24.05
C PRO A 344 4.62 20.62 -24.74
N ASP A 345 3.84 19.86 -23.97
CA ASP A 345 2.97 18.80 -24.46
C ASP A 345 1.52 19.27 -24.72
N GLY A 346 1.23 20.55 -24.48
CA GLY A 346 -0.08 21.14 -24.67
C GLY A 346 -0.54 22.01 -23.52
N THR A 347 -1.72 22.60 -23.67
CA THR A 347 -2.37 23.37 -22.60
C THR A 347 -3.30 22.45 -21.81
N HIS A 348 -3.15 22.48 -20.50
CA HIS A 348 -4.00 21.72 -19.56
C HIS A 348 -4.79 22.68 -18.68
N TRP A 349 -6.06 22.38 -18.48
CA TRP A 349 -6.89 23.02 -17.45
C TRP A 349 -6.87 22.15 -16.19
N CYS A 350 -6.78 22.79 -15.03
CA CYS A 350 -6.73 22.11 -13.76
C CYS A 350 -7.60 22.81 -12.72
N VAL A 351 -8.22 22.01 -11.85
CA VAL A 351 -8.79 22.44 -10.59
C VAL A 351 -7.94 21.85 -9.45
N SER A 352 -7.56 22.70 -8.50
CA SER A 352 -6.79 22.30 -7.33
C SER A 352 -7.50 22.74 -6.05
N HIS A 353 -7.45 21.90 -5.04
CA HIS A 353 -7.98 22.16 -3.70
C HIS A 353 -6.94 21.77 -2.65
N VAL A 354 -6.79 22.57 -1.60
CA VAL A 354 -5.90 22.26 -0.48
C VAL A 354 -6.68 21.54 0.61
N ASP A 355 -6.34 20.31 0.88
CA ASP A 355 -6.86 19.57 2.02
C ASP A 355 -5.92 19.77 3.22
N PRO A 356 -6.41 20.27 4.36
CA PRO A 356 -5.62 20.41 5.57
C PRO A 356 -5.21 19.04 6.10
N GLY A 357 -3.91 18.85 6.34
CA GLY A 357 -3.37 17.64 6.95
C GLY A 357 -2.95 17.86 8.41
N ARG A 358 -2.77 16.80 9.17
CA ARG A 358 -2.33 16.88 10.57
C ARG A 358 -0.92 17.52 10.73
N GLU A 359 0.00 17.15 9.83
CA GLU A 359 1.39 17.60 9.87
C GLU A 359 1.69 18.61 8.78
N ARG A 360 1.00 18.51 7.64
CA ARG A 360 1.15 19.39 6.48
C ARG A 360 -0.08 19.37 5.61
N ASP A 361 -0.30 20.46 4.92
CA ASP A 361 -1.36 20.57 3.92
C ASP A 361 -0.96 19.88 2.61
N PHE A 362 -1.95 19.35 1.90
CA PHE A 362 -1.77 18.76 0.59
C PHE A 362 -2.69 19.41 -0.44
N ALA A 363 -2.17 19.65 -1.62
CA ALA A 363 -3.01 19.97 -2.76
C ALA A 363 -3.41 18.70 -3.48
N VAL A 364 -4.69 18.61 -3.82
CA VAL A 364 -5.27 17.62 -4.71
C VAL A 364 -5.69 18.33 -5.98
N THR A 365 -5.16 17.90 -7.12
CA THR A 365 -5.42 18.49 -8.42
C THR A 365 -6.03 17.46 -9.34
N LEU A 366 -7.14 17.81 -9.99
CA LEU A 366 -7.67 17.13 -11.17
C LEU A 366 -7.47 18.05 -12.37
N GLY A 367 -7.09 17.49 -13.52
CA GLY A 367 -6.99 18.28 -14.74
C GLY A 367 -7.25 17.46 -15.99
N VAL A 368 -7.40 18.19 -17.09
CA VAL A 368 -7.70 17.66 -18.43
C VAL A 368 -6.98 18.46 -19.49
N ALA A 369 -6.83 17.92 -20.69
CA ALA A 369 -6.38 18.67 -21.86
C ALA A 369 -7.34 19.84 -22.16
N TYR A 370 -6.83 20.89 -22.81
CA TYR A 370 -7.54 22.13 -23.07
C TYR A 370 -8.91 21.91 -23.74
N GLU A 371 -8.98 21.00 -24.71
CA GLU A 371 -10.20 20.72 -25.46
C GLU A 371 -11.33 20.18 -24.58
N GLU A 372 -10.98 19.48 -23.49
CA GLU A 372 -11.94 18.89 -22.57
C GLU A 372 -12.37 19.84 -21.45
N SER A 373 -11.66 20.97 -21.28
CA SER A 373 -12.00 21.98 -20.26
C SER A 373 -13.41 22.54 -20.44
N ARG A 374 -13.94 22.54 -21.67
CA ARG A 374 -15.29 23.01 -22.02
C ARG A 374 -16.42 22.35 -21.21
N TRP A 375 -16.17 21.20 -20.60
CA TRP A 375 -17.15 20.48 -19.81
C TRP A 375 -17.15 20.86 -18.34
N PHE A 376 -16.14 21.61 -17.89
CA PHE A 376 -15.89 21.84 -16.49
C PHE A 376 -16.32 23.23 -16.02
N ARG A 377 -16.74 23.29 -14.75
CA ARG A 377 -16.88 24.53 -13.99
C ARG A 377 -15.54 25.24 -13.89
N GLY A 378 -15.51 26.57 -13.92
CA GLY A 378 -14.27 27.35 -13.80
C GLY A 378 -13.41 27.38 -15.07
N ARG A 379 -13.92 26.90 -16.22
CA ARG A 379 -13.23 26.99 -17.51
C ARG A 379 -12.98 28.44 -17.98
N GLU A 380 -13.73 29.40 -17.47
CA GLU A 380 -13.57 30.83 -17.76
C GLU A 380 -12.46 31.49 -16.93
N THR A 381 -11.72 30.73 -16.14
CA THR A 381 -10.63 31.27 -15.31
C THR A 381 -9.61 32.02 -16.17
N THR A 382 -9.18 33.18 -15.66
CA THR A 382 -8.10 33.98 -16.24
C THR A 382 -6.72 33.59 -15.70
N ASN A 383 -6.66 32.72 -14.67
CA ASN A 383 -5.40 32.21 -14.15
C ASN A 383 -4.71 31.36 -15.21
N ARG A 384 -3.55 31.81 -15.67
CA ARG A 384 -2.75 31.11 -16.68
C ARG A 384 -1.28 31.15 -16.31
N ALA A 385 -0.57 30.07 -16.58
CA ALA A 385 0.86 29.98 -16.36
C ALA A 385 1.52 29.19 -17.51
N THR A 386 2.77 29.51 -17.81
CA THR A 386 3.56 28.78 -18.80
C THR A 386 4.66 27.99 -18.10
N SER A 387 4.80 26.70 -18.40
CA SER A 387 5.80 25.79 -17.86
C SER A 387 6.60 25.14 -19.01
N ARG A 388 7.89 24.92 -18.77
CA ARG A 388 8.74 24.10 -19.67
C ARG A 388 9.04 22.72 -19.07
N CYS A 389 8.55 22.46 -17.86
CA CYS A 389 8.72 21.16 -17.20
C CYS A 389 7.78 20.12 -17.83
N PRO A 390 8.22 18.81 -17.84
CA PRO A 390 9.51 18.34 -17.31
C PRO A 390 10.65 18.38 -18.35
N THR A 391 10.37 18.61 -19.62
CA THR A 391 11.31 18.49 -20.75
C THR A 391 12.44 19.54 -20.74
N GLY A 392 12.26 20.64 -20.02
CA GLY A 392 13.28 21.66 -19.90
C GLY A 392 13.29 22.34 -18.52
N PRO A 393 14.40 22.99 -18.14
CA PRO A 393 14.50 23.72 -16.89
C PRO A 393 13.53 24.90 -16.92
N CYS A 394 12.65 24.99 -15.92
CA CYS A 394 11.65 26.06 -15.80
C CYS A 394 11.79 26.82 -14.50
N CYS A 395 11.64 26.13 -13.38
CA CYS A 395 11.65 26.73 -12.05
C CYS A 395 12.70 26.08 -11.12
N SER A 396 13.54 25.19 -11.66
CA SER A 396 14.70 24.61 -10.97
C SER A 396 15.91 25.56 -10.95
N LEU A 397 15.97 26.44 -11.92
CA LEU A 397 16.99 27.51 -11.97
C LEU A 397 16.41 28.82 -11.41
N PRO A 398 17.17 29.56 -10.63
CA PRO A 398 16.77 30.88 -10.17
C PRO A 398 16.68 31.87 -11.36
N PRO A 399 15.90 32.95 -11.24
CA PRO A 399 15.92 34.03 -12.24
C PRO A 399 17.34 34.57 -12.44
N PRO A 400 17.69 35.03 -13.65
CA PRO A 400 19.04 35.50 -13.97
C PRO A 400 19.52 36.60 -13.00
N GLU A 401 18.63 37.51 -12.59
CA GLU A 401 18.94 38.61 -11.66
C GLU A 401 19.32 38.09 -10.26
N LEU A 402 18.66 37.01 -9.79
CA LEU A 402 18.99 36.36 -8.52
C LEU A 402 20.25 35.52 -8.63
N SER A 403 20.44 34.83 -9.75
CA SER A 403 21.68 34.09 -10.03
C SER A 403 22.87 35.05 -10.01
N ALA A 404 22.81 36.17 -10.76
CA ALA A 404 23.90 37.16 -10.82
C ALA A 404 24.24 37.74 -9.45
N ARG A 405 23.29 37.78 -8.52
CA ARG A 405 23.50 38.32 -7.17
C ARG A 405 24.07 37.30 -6.19
N TRP A 406 23.66 36.05 -6.30
CA TRP A 406 23.89 35.08 -5.25
C TRP A 406 24.73 33.86 -5.68
N GLU A 407 25.00 33.68 -6.96
CA GLU A 407 25.85 32.59 -7.44
C GLU A 407 27.28 32.76 -6.90
N GLY A 408 27.76 31.73 -6.19
CA GLY A 408 29.02 31.78 -5.47
C GLY A 408 29.02 32.57 -4.16
N ALA A 409 27.95 33.32 -3.84
CA ALA A 409 27.80 34.11 -2.60
C ALA A 409 26.81 33.47 -1.60
N ALA A 410 26.26 32.30 -1.89
CA ALA A 410 25.34 31.58 -1.02
C ALA A 410 25.78 30.13 -0.83
N TRP A 411 25.72 29.65 0.40
CA TRP A 411 26.01 28.25 0.74
C TRP A 411 24.79 27.62 1.41
N PRO A 412 23.85 27.06 0.65
CA PRO A 412 22.67 26.45 1.21
C PRO A 412 22.98 25.14 1.92
N SER A 413 22.49 24.98 3.15
CA SER A 413 22.47 23.70 3.86
C SER A 413 21.17 22.99 3.58
N ALA A 414 21.22 21.84 2.93
CA ALA A 414 20.02 21.06 2.63
C ALA A 414 19.47 20.42 3.90
N ARG A 415 18.16 20.57 4.13
CA ARG A 415 17.46 19.70 5.08
C ARG A 415 17.38 18.30 4.46
N ALA A 416 17.84 17.26 5.17
CA ALA A 416 17.67 15.89 4.73
C ALA A 416 16.17 15.60 4.49
N HIS A 417 15.84 15.25 3.27
CA HIS A 417 14.47 14.88 2.90
C HIS A 417 14.35 13.35 2.90
N SER A 418 13.65 12.81 3.89
CA SER A 418 13.29 11.40 3.94
C SER A 418 12.06 11.03 3.10
N HIS A 419 11.46 11.99 2.39
CA HIS A 419 10.17 11.78 1.72
C HIS A 419 10.21 10.71 0.62
N VAL A 420 11.34 10.51 -0.06
CA VAL A 420 11.51 9.42 -1.04
C VAL A 420 11.54 8.07 -0.33
N LEU A 421 12.12 8.03 0.87
CA LEU A 421 12.16 6.85 1.73
C LEU A 421 10.89 6.72 2.58
N ALA A 422 10.18 7.82 2.86
CA ALA A 422 8.92 7.81 3.59
C ALA A 422 7.75 7.20 2.80
N ALA A 423 7.88 7.04 1.49
CA ALA A 423 6.97 6.22 0.69
C ALA A 423 7.18 4.73 0.92
N LEU A 424 8.32 4.34 1.49
CA LEU A 424 8.64 2.97 1.86
C LEU A 424 8.28 2.75 3.33
N PRO A 425 7.68 1.61 3.66
CA PRO A 425 7.54 1.20 5.04
C PRO A 425 8.92 1.15 5.70
N THR A 426 9.04 1.70 6.91
CA THR A 426 10.25 1.52 7.72
C THR A 426 10.34 0.06 8.14
N GLY A 427 11.42 -0.62 7.74
CA GLY A 427 11.56 -2.06 7.94
C GLY A 427 10.85 -2.87 6.86
N ASN A 428 10.24 -3.98 7.25
CA ASN A 428 9.46 -4.82 6.35
C ASN A 428 8.10 -4.17 6.04
N PHE A 429 7.62 -4.29 4.79
CA PHE A 429 6.27 -3.82 4.49
C PHE A 429 5.24 -4.70 5.27
N PRO A 430 4.09 -4.14 5.65
CA PRO A 430 3.57 -2.81 5.33
C PRO A 430 4.06 -1.66 6.23
N GLY A 431 5.20 -1.77 6.93
CA GLY A 431 5.74 -0.73 7.80
C GLY A 431 5.01 -0.62 9.15
N VAL A 432 4.47 -1.74 9.61
CA VAL A 432 3.75 -1.88 10.87
C VAL A 432 4.68 -2.50 11.91
N ASP A 433 4.69 -1.97 13.12
CA ASP A 433 5.33 -2.64 14.25
C ASP A 433 4.44 -3.80 14.73
N GLU A 434 4.80 -5.01 14.37
CA GLU A 434 4.05 -6.22 14.73
C GLU A 434 4.03 -6.46 16.24
N THR A 435 5.09 -6.10 16.96
CA THR A 435 5.15 -6.24 18.42
C THR A 435 4.08 -5.38 19.08
N ASP A 436 3.95 -4.13 18.64
CA ASP A 436 2.91 -3.23 19.13
C ASP A 436 1.52 -3.76 18.80
N VAL A 437 1.30 -4.26 17.57
CA VAL A 437 0.02 -4.81 17.12
C VAL A 437 -0.35 -6.06 17.92
N TYR A 438 0.57 -7.00 18.10
CA TYR A 438 0.30 -8.24 18.82
C TYR A 438 0.06 -7.98 20.31
N THR A 439 0.83 -7.07 20.92
CA THR A 439 0.61 -6.64 22.30
C THR A 439 -0.75 -5.96 22.47
N PHE A 440 -1.18 -5.17 21.50
CA PHE A 440 -2.52 -4.56 21.49
C PHE A 440 -3.60 -5.64 21.41
N LEU A 441 -3.49 -6.59 20.48
CA LEU A 441 -4.47 -7.66 20.29
C LEU A 441 -4.57 -8.56 21.53
N ASP A 442 -3.45 -8.90 22.16
CA ASP A 442 -3.41 -9.72 23.37
C ASP A 442 -4.13 -9.04 24.55
N ARG A 443 -3.97 -7.73 24.72
CA ARG A 443 -4.69 -6.95 25.74
C ARG A 443 -6.20 -6.85 25.49
N HIS A 444 -6.64 -6.90 24.26
CA HIS A 444 -8.04 -6.78 23.83
C HIS A 444 -8.70 -8.13 23.52
N ALA A 445 -7.98 -9.24 23.66
CA ALA A 445 -8.52 -10.59 23.51
C ALA A 445 -9.65 -10.82 24.52
N PRO A 446 -10.76 -11.45 24.13
CA PRO A 446 -11.76 -11.89 25.09
C PRO A 446 -11.16 -12.94 26.01
N SER A 447 -11.39 -12.78 27.30
CA SER A 447 -11.04 -13.76 28.34
C SER A 447 -11.79 -15.07 28.15
#